data_6da0b60333e176e7acdbf615d28b697b
#
_entry.id   6da0b60333e176e7acdbf615d28b697b
#
_cell.length_a   1.000
_cell.length_b   1.000
_cell.length_c   1.000
_cell.angle_alpha   90.00
_cell.angle_beta   90.00
_cell.angle_gamma   90.00
#
_symmetry.space_group_name_H-M   'P 1'
#
loop_
_entity.id
_entity.type
_entity.pdbx_description
1 polymer ?
#
loop_
_entity_poly.entity_id
_entity_poly.type
_entity_poly.pdbx_seq_one_letter_code
_entity_poly.pdbx_strand_id
1 'polypeptide(L)'
;MQPHAFLSRFLAELRPLWGIAWPLIIAQTAQIGTGVVDTLMAGNYSDIDLAAIAVGFNIWLPLYLVILGTLFACSAIVAQDYGAGNIARVRSFLPQGLWVAMALSAVMTPLCLNIGSVIHLLGLADETGAKTAAYISRVGLGFPALGIFMALRYHTQGLGI
;
A
#
# COMPACT_ATOMS: atom_id res chain seq x y z
N MET A 1 12.39 39.75 -15.17
CA MET A 1 12.10 38.31 -15.30
C MET A 1 11.02 38.17 -16.38
N GLN A 2 11.32 37.52 -17.52
CA GLN A 2 10.36 37.41 -18.61
C GLN A 2 9.39 36.24 -18.31
N PRO A 3 8.07 36.51 -18.15
CA PRO A 3 7.10 35.50 -17.83
C PRO A 3 6.98 34.38 -18.88
N HIS A 4 7.32 34.66 -20.13
CA HIS A 4 7.29 33.68 -21.21
C HIS A 4 8.36 32.58 -21.09
N ALA A 5 9.54 32.89 -20.50
CA ALA A 5 10.59 31.90 -20.26
C ALA A 5 10.27 30.93 -19.13
N PHE A 6 9.47 31.35 -18.14
CA PHE A 6 9.01 30.52 -17.07
C PHE A 6 7.93 29.53 -17.55
N LEU A 7 6.95 30.01 -18.32
CA LEU A 7 5.89 29.15 -18.87
C LEU A 7 6.44 28.10 -19.85
N SER A 8 7.38 28.45 -20.70
CA SER A 8 7.96 27.50 -21.66
C SER A 8 8.78 26.40 -20.96
N ARG A 9 9.55 26.75 -19.92
CA ARG A 9 10.24 25.76 -19.08
C ARG A 9 9.26 24.87 -18.32
N PHE A 10 8.24 25.45 -17.71
CA PHE A 10 7.20 24.70 -17.00
C PHE A 10 6.47 23.71 -17.92
N LEU A 11 6.09 24.12 -19.13
CA LEU A 11 5.46 23.24 -20.12
C LEU A 11 6.41 22.16 -20.65
N ALA A 12 7.69 22.45 -20.77
CA ALA A 12 8.70 21.47 -21.18
C ALA A 12 8.92 20.39 -20.12
N GLU A 13 8.80 20.73 -18.83
CA GLU A 13 8.92 19.79 -17.71
C GLU A 13 7.63 19.00 -17.47
N LEU A 14 6.46 19.56 -17.80
CA LEU A 14 5.18 18.85 -17.67
C LEU A 14 5.07 17.63 -18.59
N ARG A 15 5.63 17.69 -19.78
CA ARG A 15 5.51 16.62 -20.78
C ARG A 15 6.13 15.29 -20.33
N PRO A 16 7.37 15.24 -19.81
CA PRO A 16 7.93 14.01 -19.26
C PRO A 16 7.22 13.56 -17.98
N LEU A 17 6.78 14.50 -17.11
CA LEU A 17 6.00 14.17 -15.92
C LEU A 17 4.66 13.50 -16.27
N TRP A 18 3.98 13.99 -17.31
CA TRP A 18 2.72 13.45 -17.79
C TRP A 18 2.85 12.03 -18.33
N GLY A 19 3.99 11.72 -18.98
CA GLY A 19 4.31 10.37 -19.44
C GLY A 19 4.44 9.35 -18.33
N ILE A 20 4.96 9.77 -17.17
CA ILE A 20 5.11 8.91 -15.97
C ILE A 20 3.81 8.89 -15.15
N ALA A 21 3.11 10.02 -15.07
CA ALA A 21 1.91 10.13 -14.24
C ALA A 21 0.75 9.32 -14.80
N TRP A 22 0.56 9.27 -16.13
CA TRP A 22 -0.58 8.59 -16.75
C TRP A 22 -0.68 7.09 -16.44
N PRO A 23 0.39 6.27 -16.62
CA PRO A 23 0.33 4.86 -16.24
C PRO A 23 0.08 4.66 -14.74
N LEU A 24 0.63 5.56 -13.91
CA LEU A 24 0.44 5.51 -12.46
C LEU A 24 -1.01 5.80 -12.08
N ILE A 25 -1.64 6.79 -12.72
CA ILE A 25 -3.06 7.12 -12.51
C ILE A 25 -3.93 5.92 -12.87
N ILE A 26 -3.68 5.27 -14.01
CA ILE A 26 -4.44 4.08 -14.43
C ILE A 26 -4.29 2.96 -13.39
N ALA A 27 -3.06 2.67 -12.96
CA ALA A 27 -2.79 1.64 -11.97
C ALA A 27 -3.49 1.93 -10.63
N GLN A 28 -3.45 3.17 -10.15
CA GLN A 28 -4.13 3.58 -8.91
C GLN A 28 -5.66 3.53 -9.05
N THR A 29 -6.19 3.96 -10.20
CA THR A 29 -7.64 3.89 -10.47
C THR A 29 -8.12 2.43 -10.50
N ALA A 30 -7.38 1.54 -11.13
CA ALA A 30 -7.69 0.11 -11.13
C ALA A 30 -7.66 -0.49 -9.70
N GLN A 31 -6.68 -0.08 -8.89
CA GLN A 31 -6.58 -0.52 -7.50
C GLN A 31 -7.76 -0.05 -6.65
N ILE A 32 -8.18 1.22 -6.80
CA ILE A 32 -9.37 1.75 -6.12
C ILE A 32 -10.63 1.04 -6.63
N GLY A 33 -10.71 0.78 -7.93
CA GLY A 33 -11.82 0.05 -8.56
C GLY A 33 -12.04 -1.34 -7.95
N THR A 34 -10.97 -2.06 -7.61
CA THR A 34 -11.07 -3.35 -6.92
C THR A 34 -11.81 -3.23 -5.59
N GLY A 35 -11.50 -2.22 -4.77
CA GLY A 35 -12.18 -1.98 -3.50
C GLY A 35 -13.67 -1.63 -3.67
N VAL A 36 -14.02 -0.90 -4.74
CA VAL A 36 -15.42 -0.60 -5.08
C VAL A 36 -16.17 -1.88 -5.45
N VAL A 37 -15.57 -2.75 -6.25
CA VAL A 37 -16.18 -4.04 -6.64
C VAL A 37 -16.38 -4.92 -5.40
N ASP A 38 -15.39 -5.03 -4.53
CA ASP A 38 -15.48 -5.80 -3.28
C ASP A 38 -16.67 -5.31 -2.41
N THR A 39 -16.81 -3.99 -2.28
CA THR A 39 -17.91 -3.36 -1.53
C THR A 39 -19.27 -3.65 -2.17
N LEU A 40 -19.38 -3.54 -3.49
CA LEU A 40 -20.61 -3.84 -4.22
C LEU A 40 -20.99 -5.33 -4.12
N MET A 41 -20.03 -6.22 -4.22
CA MET A 41 -20.26 -7.66 -4.06
C MET A 41 -20.75 -7.99 -2.65
N ALA A 42 -20.13 -7.43 -1.62
CA ALA A 42 -20.54 -7.63 -0.23
C ALA A 42 -21.93 -7.08 0.04
N GLY A 43 -22.25 -5.88 -0.44
CA GLY A 43 -23.56 -5.24 -0.27
C GLY A 43 -24.71 -5.97 -0.97
N ASN A 44 -24.43 -6.69 -2.08
CA ASN A 44 -25.41 -7.54 -2.75
C ASN A 44 -25.67 -8.86 -2.02
N TYR A 45 -24.77 -9.26 -1.11
CA TYR A 45 -24.90 -10.54 -0.39
C TYR A 45 -25.63 -10.37 0.94
N SER A 46 -25.22 -9.41 1.78
CA SER A 46 -25.85 -9.15 3.10
C SER A 46 -25.38 -7.81 3.66
N ASP A 47 -26.27 -7.09 4.32
CA ASP A 47 -25.93 -5.85 5.07
C ASP A 47 -24.92 -6.11 6.19
N ILE A 48 -24.99 -7.28 6.81
CA ILE A 48 -24.03 -7.70 7.87
C ILE A 48 -22.63 -7.90 7.28
N ASP A 49 -22.53 -8.53 6.11
CA ASP A 49 -21.26 -8.75 5.44
C ASP A 49 -20.64 -7.43 4.96
N LEU A 50 -21.48 -6.52 4.43
CA LEU A 50 -21.05 -5.17 4.07
C LEU A 50 -20.50 -4.41 5.29
N ALA A 51 -21.22 -4.44 6.41
CA ALA A 51 -20.78 -3.82 7.65
C ALA A 51 -19.48 -4.43 8.17
N ALA A 52 -19.34 -5.76 8.14
CA ALA A 52 -18.14 -6.47 8.57
C ALA A 52 -16.91 -6.12 7.74
N ILE A 53 -17.05 -6.01 6.41
CA ILE A 53 -15.96 -5.61 5.52
C ILE A 53 -15.61 -4.14 5.74
N ALA A 54 -16.59 -3.25 5.90
CA ALA A 54 -16.35 -1.84 6.15
C ALA A 54 -15.57 -1.60 7.45
N VAL A 55 -15.98 -2.26 8.55
CA VAL A 55 -15.25 -2.20 9.82
C VAL A 55 -13.86 -2.83 9.68
N GLY A 56 -13.79 -4.00 9.05
CA GLY A 56 -12.53 -4.71 8.81
C GLY A 56 -11.52 -3.91 8.02
N PHE A 57 -11.97 -3.22 6.97
CA PHE A 57 -11.13 -2.33 6.17
C PHE A 57 -10.57 -1.17 6.99
N ASN A 58 -11.40 -0.53 7.84
CA ASN A 58 -10.96 0.57 8.71
C ASN A 58 -9.91 0.13 9.74
N ILE A 59 -9.95 -1.10 10.20
CA ILE A 59 -8.94 -1.67 11.11
C ILE A 59 -7.67 -2.08 10.33
N TRP A 60 -7.82 -2.67 9.14
CA TRP A 60 -6.72 -3.13 8.32
C TRP A 60 -5.92 -1.97 7.70
N LEU A 61 -6.60 -0.89 7.29
CA LEU A 61 -5.99 0.25 6.59
C LEU A 61 -4.80 0.87 7.33
N PRO A 62 -4.86 1.18 8.65
CA PRO A 62 -3.71 1.70 9.38
C PRO A 62 -2.51 0.76 9.37
N LEU A 63 -2.73 -0.56 9.49
CA LEU A 63 -1.67 -1.56 9.45
C LEU A 63 -1.00 -1.60 8.06
N TYR A 64 -1.82 -1.54 7.01
CA TYR A 64 -1.35 -1.41 5.64
C TYR A 64 -0.51 -0.14 5.42
N LEU A 65 -0.97 1.01 5.95
CA LEU A 65 -0.27 2.29 5.81
C LEU A 65 1.08 2.31 6.51
N VAL A 66 1.28 1.57 7.59
CA VAL A 66 2.59 1.43 8.25
C VAL A 66 3.57 0.73 7.31
N ILE A 67 3.19 -0.37 6.70
CA ILE A 67 4.05 -1.10 5.74
C ILE A 67 4.31 -0.24 4.51
N LEU A 68 3.25 0.35 3.93
CA LEU A 68 3.32 1.22 2.76
C LEU A 68 4.25 2.41 3.01
N GLY A 69 4.05 3.16 4.09
CA GLY A 69 4.84 4.36 4.41
C GLY A 69 6.31 4.04 4.66
N THR A 70 6.59 2.94 5.38
CA THR A 70 7.96 2.52 5.66
C THR A 70 8.69 2.11 4.37
N LEU A 71 8.05 1.32 3.52
CA LEU A 71 8.67 0.86 2.26
C LEU A 71 8.69 1.95 1.18
N PHE A 72 7.75 2.88 1.21
CA PHE A 72 7.76 4.04 0.30
C PHE A 72 9.01 4.91 0.49
N ALA A 73 9.50 5.06 1.72
CA ALA A 73 10.75 5.77 2.00
C ALA A 73 11.96 5.16 1.28
N CYS A 74 11.94 3.85 1.02
CA CYS A 74 13.00 3.16 0.27
C CYS A 74 13.10 3.67 -1.17
N SER A 75 11.98 4.04 -1.82
CA SER A 75 11.99 4.53 -3.20
C SER A 75 12.75 5.85 -3.33
N ALA A 76 12.62 6.75 -2.36
CA ALA A 76 13.30 8.04 -2.35
C ALA A 76 14.83 7.87 -2.19
N ILE A 77 15.25 6.94 -1.32
CA ILE A 77 16.69 6.64 -1.08
C ILE A 77 17.29 6.00 -2.34
N VAL A 78 16.60 5.01 -2.92
CA VAL A 78 17.03 4.36 -4.16
C VAL A 78 17.16 5.37 -5.30
N ALA A 79 16.19 6.28 -5.46
CA ALA A 79 16.22 7.31 -6.49
C ALA A 79 17.41 8.27 -6.31
N GLN A 80 17.74 8.67 -5.07
CA GLN A 80 18.90 9.52 -4.77
C GLN A 80 20.22 8.81 -5.08
N ASP A 81 20.39 7.56 -4.64
CA ASP A 81 21.60 6.78 -4.87
C ASP A 81 21.78 6.45 -6.36
N TYR A 82 20.68 6.20 -7.09
CA TYR A 82 20.70 6.00 -8.53
C TYR A 82 21.09 7.26 -9.28
N GLY A 83 20.51 8.41 -8.93
CA GLY A 83 20.86 9.71 -9.50
C GLY A 83 22.30 10.14 -9.21
N ALA A 84 22.87 9.72 -8.08
CA ALA A 84 24.26 9.93 -7.72
C ALA A 84 25.24 8.93 -8.39
N GLY A 85 24.75 7.96 -9.18
CA GLY A 85 25.56 6.92 -9.82
C GLY A 85 26.06 5.82 -8.88
N ASN A 86 25.55 5.74 -7.66
CA ASN A 86 26.00 4.81 -6.63
C ASN A 86 25.31 3.43 -6.74
N ILE A 87 25.54 2.75 -7.85
CA ILE A 87 24.87 1.47 -8.20
C ILE A 87 25.11 0.37 -7.17
N ALA A 88 26.28 0.37 -6.52
CA ALA A 88 26.59 -0.61 -5.48
C ALA A 88 25.62 -0.49 -4.30
N ARG A 89 25.29 0.74 -3.90
CA ARG A 89 24.37 1.03 -2.81
C ARG A 89 22.92 0.72 -3.19
N VAL A 90 22.52 1.04 -4.41
CA VAL A 90 21.20 0.68 -4.96
C VAL A 90 20.98 -0.83 -4.88
N ARG A 91 21.97 -1.65 -5.29
CA ARG A 91 21.89 -3.12 -5.21
C ARG A 91 21.78 -3.65 -3.79
N SER A 92 22.49 -3.04 -2.83
CA SER A 92 22.44 -3.46 -1.42
C SER A 92 21.13 -3.08 -0.72
N PHE A 93 20.37 -2.15 -1.27
CA PHE A 93 19.13 -1.65 -0.67
C PHE A 93 17.94 -2.62 -0.83
N LEU A 94 17.89 -3.38 -1.92
CA LEU A 94 16.81 -4.35 -2.16
C LEU A 94 16.72 -5.43 -1.07
N PRO A 95 17.81 -6.15 -0.71
CA PRO A 95 17.75 -7.10 0.40
C PRO A 95 17.33 -6.47 1.72
N GLN A 96 17.79 -5.24 2.00
CA GLN A 96 17.40 -4.52 3.22
C GLN A 96 15.91 -4.21 3.23
N GLY A 97 15.35 -3.73 2.12
CA GLY A 97 13.92 -3.48 1.97
C GLY A 97 13.09 -4.76 2.17
N LEU A 98 13.56 -5.90 1.65
CA LEU A 98 12.92 -7.21 1.85
C LEU A 98 12.96 -7.64 3.32
N TRP A 99 14.09 -7.46 4.03
CA TRP A 99 14.18 -7.76 5.45
C TRP A 99 13.24 -6.90 6.29
N VAL A 100 13.15 -5.60 5.99
CA VAL A 100 12.19 -4.69 6.65
C VAL A 100 10.76 -5.13 6.37
N ALA A 101 10.43 -5.48 5.13
CA ALA A 101 9.11 -5.98 4.75
C ALA A 101 8.74 -7.26 5.51
N MET A 102 9.67 -8.19 5.61
CA MET A 102 9.46 -9.45 6.35
C MET A 102 9.32 -9.21 7.85
N ALA A 103 10.13 -8.33 8.44
CA ALA A 103 10.03 -7.98 9.86
C ALA A 103 8.68 -7.32 10.18
N LEU A 104 8.23 -6.35 9.37
CA LEU A 104 6.92 -5.74 9.53
C LEU A 104 5.79 -6.76 9.37
N SER A 105 5.88 -7.63 8.38
CA SER A 105 4.88 -8.68 8.15
C SER A 105 4.83 -9.68 9.31
N ALA A 106 5.98 -10.03 9.89
CA ALA A 106 6.07 -10.92 11.06
C ALA A 106 5.40 -10.33 12.30
N VAL A 107 5.26 -9.02 12.40
CA VAL A 107 4.51 -8.34 13.46
C VAL A 107 3.03 -8.19 13.10
N MET A 108 2.74 -7.74 11.87
CA MET A 108 1.36 -7.42 11.44
C MET A 108 0.50 -8.66 11.27
N THR A 109 1.07 -9.77 10.77
CA THR A 109 0.31 -11.02 10.58
C THR A 109 -0.23 -11.59 11.89
N PRO A 110 0.57 -11.80 12.96
CA PRO A 110 0.04 -12.26 14.23
C PRO A 110 -0.97 -11.29 14.85
N LEU A 111 -0.77 -9.99 14.67
CA LEU A 111 -1.72 -8.98 15.16
C LEU A 111 -3.09 -9.16 14.49
N CYS A 112 -3.14 -9.38 13.19
CA CYS A 112 -4.39 -9.66 12.46
C CYS A 112 -5.01 -11.02 12.83
N LEU A 113 -4.18 -12.04 13.08
CA LEU A 113 -4.69 -13.36 13.49
C LEU A 113 -5.35 -13.33 14.87
N ASN A 114 -4.87 -12.45 15.77
CA ASN A 114 -5.40 -12.29 17.13
C ASN A 114 -6.39 -11.12 17.27
N ILE A 115 -6.87 -10.55 16.16
CA ILE A 115 -7.73 -9.36 16.15
C ILE A 115 -9.06 -9.58 16.87
N GLY A 116 -9.52 -10.81 16.98
CA GLY A 116 -10.76 -11.16 17.68
C GLY A 116 -10.81 -10.60 19.09
N SER A 117 -9.71 -10.63 19.84
CA SER A 117 -9.63 -10.06 21.19
C SER A 117 -9.85 -8.53 21.18
N VAL A 118 -9.35 -7.84 20.17
CA VAL A 118 -9.53 -6.39 20.03
C VAL A 118 -10.98 -6.06 19.66
N ILE A 119 -11.58 -6.84 18.78
CA ILE A 119 -12.98 -6.67 18.34
C ILE A 119 -13.94 -6.87 19.53
N HIS A 120 -13.67 -7.85 20.39
CA HIS A 120 -14.41 -8.05 21.65
C HIS A 120 -14.30 -6.83 22.58
N LEU A 121 -13.11 -6.25 22.72
CA LEU A 121 -12.87 -5.05 23.52
C LEU A 121 -13.61 -3.80 22.96
N LEU A 122 -13.84 -3.75 21.64
CA LEU A 122 -14.60 -2.69 20.97
C LEU A 122 -16.13 -2.87 21.12
N GLY A 123 -16.58 -3.91 21.81
CA GLY A 123 -18.00 -4.17 22.03
C GLY A 123 -18.74 -4.75 20.82
N LEU A 124 -18.02 -5.16 19.77
CA LEU A 124 -18.56 -5.82 18.60
C LEU A 124 -18.59 -7.36 18.84
N ALA A 125 -19.40 -7.79 19.79
CA ALA A 125 -19.52 -9.21 20.14
C ALA A 125 -20.63 -9.96 19.38
N ASP A 126 -21.23 -9.29 18.38
CA ASP A 126 -22.31 -9.80 17.54
C ASP A 126 -21.76 -10.56 16.29
N GLU A 127 -22.67 -10.99 15.43
CA GLU A 127 -22.35 -11.67 14.18
C GLU A 127 -21.42 -10.82 13.29
N THR A 128 -21.60 -9.49 13.28
CA THR A 128 -20.74 -8.55 12.54
C THR A 128 -19.30 -8.60 13.03
N GLY A 129 -19.09 -8.62 14.35
CA GLY A 129 -17.76 -8.73 14.95
C GLY A 129 -17.05 -10.04 14.59
N ALA A 130 -17.77 -11.17 14.65
CA ALA A 130 -17.21 -12.46 14.25
C ALA A 130 -16.78 -12.50 12.76
N LYS A 131 -17.62 -11.97 11.88
CA LYS A 131 -17.31 -11.85 10.43
C LYS A 131 -16.14 -10.90 10.18
N THR A 132 -16.08 -9.77 10.89
CA THR A 132 -14.97 -8.82 10.82
C THR A 132 -13.65 -9.48 11.23
N ALA A 133 -13.62 -10.24 12.34
CA ALA A 133 -12.45 -10.97 12.79
C ALA A 133 -11.99 -12.00 11.75
N ALA A 134 -12.93 -12.76 11.18
CA ALA A 134 -12.65 -13.74 10.15
C ALA A 134 -12.10 -13.09 8.86
N TYR A 135 -12.61 -11.93 8.48
CA TYR A 135 -12.11 -11.16 7.34
C TYR A 135 -10.66 -10.68 7.58
N ILE A 136 -10.40 -9.97 8.69
CA ILE A 136 -9.08 -9.42 9.00
C ILE A 136 -8.03 -10.53 9.15
N SER A 137 -8.36 -11.64 9.80
CA SER A 137 -7.43 -12.75 9.98
C SER A 137 -7.01 -13.37 8.65
N ARG A 138 -7.92 -13.51 7.69
CA ARG A 138 -7.63 -14.04 6.35
C ARG A 138 -6.81 -13.05 5.52
N VAL A 139 -7.19 -11.78 5.49
CA VAL A 139 -6.44 -10.73 4.79
C VAL A 139 -5.06 -10.53 5.40
N GLY A 140 -4.94 -10.65 6.72
CA GLY A 140 -3.67 -10.56 7.46
C GLY A 140 -2.62 -11.60 7.04
N LEU A 141 -3.04 -12.78 6.61
CA LEU A 141 -2.12 -13.77 6.03
C LEU A 141 -1.46 -13.31 4.73
N GLY A 142 -2.03 -12.31 4.06
CA GLY A 142 -1.47 -11.70 2.86
C GLY A 142 -0.32 -10.73 3.11
N PHE A 143 -0.08 -10.28 4.35
CA PHE A 143 0.96 -9.28 4.65
C PHE A 143 2.37 -9.66 4.19
N PRO A 144 2.86 -10.91 4.34
CA PRO A 144 4.17 -11.28 3.83
C PRO A 144 4.30 -11.11 2.31
N ALA A 145 3.29 -11.54 1.56
CA ALA A 145 3.27 -11.39 0.10
C ALA A 145 3.15 -9.92 -0.30
N LEU A 146 2.30 -9.16 0.39
CA LEU A 146 2.15 -7.71 0.21
C LEU A 146 3.47 -6.98 0.49
N GLY A 147 4.16 -7.31 1.57
CA GLY A 147 5.44 -6.72 1.94
C GLY A 147 6.52 -6.93 0.88
N ILE A 148 6.65 -8.17 0.39
CA ILE A 148 7.58 -8.50 -0.70
C ILE A 148 7.22 -7.71 -1.97
N PHE A 149 5.95 -7.71 -2.34
CA PHE A 149 5.47 -6.95 -3.50
C PHE A 149 5.79 -5.46 -3.39
N MET A 150 5.52 -4.84 -2.24
CA MET A 150 5.80 -3.43 -2.01
C MET A 150 7.30 -3.11 -2.01
N ALA A 151 8.13 -3.96 -1.42
CA ALA A 151 9.59 -3.78 -1.43
C ALA A 151 10.14 -3.79 -2.86
N LEU A 152 9.71 -4.74 -3.69
CA LEU A 152 10.08 -4.83 -5.10
C LEU A 152 9.55 -3.63 -5.89
N ARG A 153 8.27 -3.29 -5.73
CA ARG A 153 7.62 -2.18 -6.40
C ARG A 153 8.31 -0.85 -6.12
N TYR A 154 8.58 -0.53 -4.85
CA TYR A 154 9.21 0.75 -4.49
C TYR A 154 10.69 0.80 -4.86
N HIS A 155 11.38 -0.34 -4.90
CA HIS A 155 12.73 -0.41 -5.42
C HIS A 155 12.77 -0.11 -6.93
N THR A 156 11.92 -0.74 -7.76
CA THR A 156 11.82 -0.47 -9.19
C THR A 156 11.35 0.95 -9.49
N GLN A 157 10.39 1.45 -8.72
CA GLN A 157 9.92 2.82 -8.84
C GLN A 157 11.02 3.85 -8.53
N GLY A 158 11.92 3.56 -7.56
CA GLY A 158 13.11 4.38 -7.28
C GLY A 158 14.13 4.39 -8.42
N LEU A 159 14.13 3.37 -9.29
CA LEU A 159 14.96 3.31 -10.50
C LEU A 159 14.34 4.07 -11.69
N GLY A 160 13.11 4.54 -11.57
CA GLY A 160 12.36 5.20 -12.65
C GLY A 160 11.79 4.23 -13.70
N ILE A 161 11.60 2.96 -13.32
CA ILE A 161 11.07 1.88 -14.18
C ILE A 161 9.63 1.55 -13.79
#